data_399041547db8c36a6d3e28559666cde7
#
_entry.id   399041547db8c36a6d3e28559666cde7
#
_cell.length_a   1.000
_cell.length_b   1.000
_cell.length_c   1.000
_cell.angle_alpha   90.00
_cell.angle_beta   90.00
_cell.angle_gamma   90.00
#
_symmetry.space_group_name_H-M   'P 1'
#
loop_
_entity.id
_entity.type
_entity.pdbx_description
1 polymer ?
#
loop_
_entity_poly.entity_id
_entity_poly.type
_entity_poly.pdbx_seq_one_letter_code
_entity_poly.pdbx_strand_id
1 'polypeptide(L)'
;NSLPILGTQHSSIDLAEDRDRFRKLLIKLKLKQAESGIAKSYDEAIKISNKIGLPLVVRPSYVLGGRAMEIVHEKNQLKNFVEEAFKAAENNPILIDKFINNAMEVDVDAISDGNEVFVAGIMQHIEEAGIHSGDSACCLPPVAIKEKLITEIKNQTKKLALALKVKGFMNVQYAIKNDEIYIIEVNPRASRTVPFVSKAKGIPLAKIASRVMAGEKLSKFNLTNKNKNMFAVKEAVFPFNKFPNVDVLLGPEMKSTGEVMGIDKDFGLAYAKSQIASQNSLPTKGLAFISLKDRHKNEGV
;
A
#
# COMPACT_ATOMS: atom_id res chain seq x y z
N ASN A 1 -22.46 -3.10 22.46
CA ASN A 1 -22.73 -4.50 22.18
C ASN A 1 -21.72 -5.38 22.91
N SER A 2 -22.18 -6.36 23.67
CA SER A 2 -21.35 -7.28 24.48
C SER A 2 -20.86 -8.54 23.70
N LEU A 3 -21.02 -8.56 22.38
CA LEU A 3 -20.57 -9.68 21.55
C LEU A 3 -19.05 -9.67 21.39
N PRO A 4 -18.37 -10.82 21.61
CA PRO A 4 -16.93 -10.92 21.40
C PRO A 4 -16.60 -10.84 19.91
N ILE A 5 -15.57 -10.06 19.58
CA ILE A 5 -15.03 -9.97 18.22
C ILE A 5 -13.84 -10.94 18.11
N LEU A 6 -13.88 -11.83 17.13
CA LEU A 6 -12.73 -12.66 16.78
C LEU A 6 -11.68 -11.81 16.03
N GLY A 7 -10.41 -11.98 16.41
CA GLY A 7 -9.31 -11.24 15.79
C GLY A 7 -9.00 -9.92 16.48
N THR A 8 -8.55 -8.95 15.68
CA THR A 8 -8.17 -7.63 16.18
C THR A 8 -9.38 -6.87 16.72
N GLN A 9 -9.26 -6.33 17.91
CA GLN A 9 -10.36 -5.65 18.60
C GLN A 9 -10.68 -4.28 17.98
N HIS A 10 -11.95 -3.87 18.06
CA HIS A 10 -12.44 -2.59 17.54
C HIS A 10 -11.57 -1.40 17.96
N SER A 11 -11.18 -1.32 19.24
CA SER A 11 -10.35 -0.22 19.75
C SER A 11 -8.98 -0.11 19.07
N SER A 12 -8.44 -1.23 18.60
CA SER A 12 -7.16 -1.25 17.88
C SER A 12 -7.33 -0.87 16.41
N ILE A 13 -8.46 -1.26 15.81
CA ILE A 13 -8.83 -0.84 14.45
C ILE A 13 -9.08 0.66 14.44
N ASP A 14 -9.88 1.16 15.37
CA ASP A 14 -10.18 2.58 15.54
C ASP A 14 -8.91 3.42 15.81
N LEU A 15 -7.95 2.88 16.59
CA LEU A 15 -6.65 3.53 16.81
C LEU A 15 -5.82 3.65 15.51
N ALA A 16 -5.91 2.67 14.61
CA ALA A 16 -5.21 2.69 13.34
C ALA A 16 -5.88 3.63 12.31
N GLU A 17 -7.22 3.75 12.36
CA GLU A 17 -8.01 4.59 11.46
C GLU A 17 -8.03 6.07 11.89
N ASP A 18 -7.99 6.34 13.20
CA ASP A 18 -7.94 7.70 13.73
C ASP A 18 -6.55 8.32 13.53
N ARG A 19 -6.46 9.32 12.66
CA ARG A 19 -5.20 9.95 12.26
C ARG A 19 -4.41 10.56 13.41
N ASP A 20 -5.06 11.24 14.34
CA ASP A 20 -4.38 11.87 15.47
C ASP A 20 -3.84 10.85 16.46
N ARG A 21 -4.64 9.84 16.76
CA ARG A 21 -4.25 8.74 17.66
C ARG A 21 -3.15 7.89 17.04
N PHE A 22 -3.26 7.59 15.75
CA PHE A 22 -2.25 6.84 15.01
C PHE A 22 -0.93 7.62 14.93
N ARG A 23 -0.96 8.90 14.60
CA ARG A 23 0.23 9.77 14.62
C ARG A 23 0.93 9.77 15.97
N LYS A 24 0.18 9.89 17.09
CA LYS A 24 0.73 9.81 18.45
C LYS A 24 1.38 8.45 18.71
N LEU A 25 0.78 7.37 18.22
CA LEU A 25 1.36 6.03 18.29
C LEU A 25 2.68 5.95 17.53
N LEU A 26 2.75 6.45 16.29
CA LEU A 26 3.98 6.45 15.49
C LEU A 26 5.11 7.24 16.15
N ILE A 27 4.82 8.41 16.72
CA ILE A 27 5.79 9.20 17.48
C ILE A 27 6.33 8.40 18.67
N LYS A 28 5.44 7.76 19.47
CA LYS A 28 5.83 6.90 20.59
C LYS A 28 6.73 5.74 20.17
N LEU A 29 6.47 5.15 19.00
CA LEU A 29 7.25 4.05 18.42
C LEU A 29 8.52 4.52 17.70
N LYS A 30 8.75 5.84 17.59
CA LYS A 30 9.84 6.47 16.83
C LYS A 30 9.83 6.05 15.35
N LEU A 31 8.64 6.00 14.75
CA LEU A 31 8.41 5.68 13.35
C LEU A 31 8.06 6.95 12.58
N LYS A 32 8.52 7.05 11.32
CA LYS A 32 8.30 8.22 10.48
C LYS A 32 6.97 8.13 9.72
N GLN A 33 6.29 9.26 9.60
CA GLN A 33 5.14 9.47 8.74
C GLN A 33 5.33 10.80 7.99
N ALA A 34 4.72 10.95 6.84
CA ALA A 34 4.68 12.24 6.14
C ALA A 34 4.00 13.31 7.02
N GLU A 35 4.41 14.57 6.85
CA GLU A 35 3.71 15.68 7.49
C GLU A 35 2.26 15.72 7.04
N SER A 36 1.36 15.95 7.98
CA SER A 36 -0.08 15.90 7.72
C SER A 36 -0.84 16.93 8.54
N GLY A 37 -2.04 17.27 8.07
CA GLY A 37 -2.99 18.10 8.80
C GLY A 37 -4.42 17.74 8.50
N ILE A 38 -5.32 18.08 9.42
CA ILE A 38 -6.76 17.88 9.28
C ILE A 38 -7.40 19.26 9.10
N ALA A 39 -8.16 19.44 8.03
CA ALA A 39 -8.87 20.68 7.74
C ALA A 39 -10.39 20.46 7.85
N LYS A 40 -11.06 21.38 8.55
CA LYS A 40 -12.53 21.44 8.70
C LYS A 40 -13.15 22.52 7.82
N SER A 41 -12.32 23.35 7.20
CA SER A 41 -12.72 24.43 6.32
C SER A 41 -11.67 24.67 5.23
N TYR A 42 -12.09 25.38 4.18
CA TYR A 42 -11.16 25.77 3.11
C TYR A 42 -9.99 26.61 3.63
N ASP A 43 -10.23 27.56 4.53
CA ASP A 43 -9.19 28.41 5.08
C ASP A 43 -8.17 27.62 5.91
N GLU A 44 -8.62 26.63 6.66
CA GLU A 44 -7.73 25.70 7.37
C GLU A 44 -6.92 24.86 6.38
N ALA A 45 -7.54 24.37 5.29
CA ALA A 45 -6.85 23.65 4.25
C ALA A 45 -5.71 24.45 3.62
N ILE A 46 -5.97 25.72 3.32
CA ILE A 46 -4.95 26.64 2.78
C ILE A 46 -3.81 26.87 3.78
N LYS A 47 -4.12 27.11 5.06
CA LYS A 47 -3.11 27.28 6.10
C LYS A 47 -2.20 26.06 6.25
N ILE A 48 -2.80 24.88 6.28
CA ILE A 48 -2.09 23.60 6.34
C ILE A 48 -1.23 23.39 5.11
N SER A 49 -1.79 23.62 3.92
CA SER A 49 -1.08 23.48 2.65
C SER A 49 0.13 24.41 2.54
N ASN A 50 0.00 25.65 3.00
CA ASN A 50 1.11 26.61 3.01
C ASN A 50 2.22 26.19 3.99
N LYS A 51 1.87 25.54 5.11
CA LYS A 51 2.82 25.04 6.10
C LYS A 51 3.58 23.80 5.57
N ILE A 52 2.86 22.83 5.01
CA ILE A 52 3.42 21.55 4.55
C ILE A 52 4.16 21.73 3.22
N GLY A 53 3.69 22.61 2.35
CA GLY A 53 4.25 22.85 1.01
C GLY A 53 3.89 21.74 0.00
N LEU A 54 3.86 22.13 -1.28
CA LEU A 54 3.55 21.22 -2.40
C LEU A 54 4.70 20.24 -2.70
N PRO A 55 4.44 19.10 -3.35
CA PRO A 55 3.10 18.56 -3.63
C PRO A 55 2.41 17.98 -2.41
N LEU A 56 1.08 17.91 -2.46
CA LEU A 56 0.21 17.43 -1.36
C LEU A 56 -0.74 16.35 -1.86
N VAL A 57 -1.20 15.51 -0.95
CA VAL A 57 -2.37 14.65 -1.18
C VAL A 57 -3.55 15.22 -0.38
N VAL A 58 -4.63 15.51 -1.05
CA VAL A 58 -5.91 15.88 -0.42
C VAL A 58 -6.78 14.63 -0.38
N ARG A 59 -7.28 14.28 0.80
CA ARG A 59 -8.06 13.06 1.02
C ARG A 59 -9.33 13.36 1.80
N PRO A 60 -10.51 12.96 1.31
CA PRO A 60 -11.72 12.95 2.12
C PRO A 60 -11.58 11.97 3.30
N SER A 61 -12.22 12.28 4.44
CA SER A 61 -12.36 11.31 5.53
C SER A 61 -13.47 10.31 5.23
N TYR A 62 -13.32 9.08 5.71
CA TYR A 62 -14.33 8.02 5.64
C TYR A 62 -14.74 7.58 4.22
N VAL A 63 -13.83 7.71 3.25
CA VAL A 63 -14.03 7.17 1.90
C VAL A 63 -13.25 5.87 1.70
N LEU A 64 -13.77 5.00 0.81
CA LEU A 64 -13.14 3.73 0.46
C LEU A 64 -12.46 3.83 -0.92
N GLY A 65 -11.35 3.10 -1.10
CA GLY A 65 -10.69 2.94 -2.38
C GLY A 65 -10.10 4.24 -2.96
N GLY A 66 -9.74 5.20 -2.10
CA GLY A 66 -9.14 6.46 -2.54
C GLY A 66 -10.09 7.41 -3.27
N ARG A 67 -11.41 7.24 -3.16
CA ARG A 67 -12.39 8.10 -3.82
C ARG A 67 -12.14 9.57 -3.54
N ALA A 68 -12.10 10.38 -4.61
CA ALA A 68 -11.83 11.82 -4.57
C ALA A 68 -10.52 12.18 -3.84
N MET A 69 -9.54 11.27 -3.83
CA MET A 69 -8.16 11.58 -3.45
C MET A 69 -7.44 12.17 -4.64
N GLU A 70 -6.74 13.28 -4.41
CA GLU A 70 -6.03 13.98 -5.47
C GLU A 70 -4.64 14.42 -5.02
N ILE A 71 -3.68 14.36 -5.95
CA ILE A 71 -2.33 14.88 -5.76
C ILE A 71 -2.26 16.29 -6.33
N VAL A 72 -2.03 17.25 -5.44
CA VAL A 72 -1.97 18.67 -5.77
C VAL A 72 -0.51 19.07 -5.99
N HIS A 73 -0.16 19.39 -7.22
CA HIS A 73 1.18 19.85 -7.58
C HIS A 73 1.29 21.38 -7.58
N GLU A 74 0.20 22.10 -7.87
CA GLU A 74 0.17 23.53 -8.04
C GLU A 74 -0.92 24.20 -7.18
N LYS A 75 -0.66 25.44 -6.72
CA LYS A 75 -1.61 26.16 -5.86
C LYS A 75 -2.95 26.47 -6.53
N ASN A 76 -2.97 26.64 -7.85
CA ASN A 76 -4.20 26.88 -8.61
C ASN A 76 -5.17 25.68 -8.57
N GLN A 77 -4.66 24.45 -8.44
CA GLN A 77 -5.45 23.23 -8.35
C GLN A 77 -6.07 23.03 -6.96
N LEU A 78 -5.42 23.56 -5.92
CA LEU A 78 -5.76 23.30 -4.52
C LEU A 78 -7.23 23.61 -4.20
N LYS A 79 -7.74 24.72 -4.73
CA LYS A 79 -9.13 25.13 -4.46
C LYS A 79 -10.13 24.08 -4.91
N ASN A 80 -10.02 23.67 -6.16
CA ASN A 80 -10.97 22.72 -6.76
C ASN A 80 -10.92 21.38 -6.04
N PHE A 81 -9.73 20.83 -5.79
CA PHE A 81 -9.57 19.53 -5.13
C PHE A 81 -10.02 19.56 -3.66
N VAL A 82 -9.81 20.66 -2.95
CA VAL A 82 -10.32 20.82 -1.58
C VAL A 82 -11.84 20.90 -1.57
N GLU A 83 -12.48 21.61 -2.50
CA GLU A 83 -13.93 21.67 -2.63
C GLU A 83 -14.54 20.31 -2.96
N GLU A 84 -13.94 19.56 -3.89
CA GLU A 84 -14.36 18.19 -4.25
C GLU A 84 -14.18 17.22 -3.08
N ALA A 85 -13.08 17.32 -2.37
CA ALA A 85 -12.83 16.49 -1.18
C ALA A 85 -13.87 16.74 -0.07
N PHE A 86 -14.23 18.01 0.19
CA PHE A 86 -15.28 18.32 1.17
C PHE A 86 -16.65 17.80 0.73
N LYS A 87 -16.99 17.89 -0.56
CA LYS A 87 -18.22 17.31 -1.11
C LYS A 87 -18.25 15.78 -0.92
N ALA A 88 -17.15 15.11 -1.27
CA ALA A 88 -17.03 13.66 -1.13
C ALA A 88 -17.05 13.20 0.34
N ALA A 89 -16.51 14.03 1.25
CA ALA A 89 -16.53 13.79 2.69
C ALA A 89 -17.86 14.14 3.37
N GLU A 90 -18.88 14.59 2.61
CA GLU A 90 -20.18 15.02 3.16
C GLU A 90 -20.02 16.05 4.29
N ASN A 91 -19.14 17.02 4.07
CA ASN A 91 -18.74 18.07 5.02
C ASN A 91 -17.99 17.57 6.28
N ASN A 92 -17.54 16.31 6.31
CA ASN A 92 -16.58 15.85 7.30
C ASN A 92 -15.20 16.47 7.05
N PRO A 93 -14.32 16.47 8.06
CA PRO A 93 -12.94 16.94 7.88
C PRO A 93 -12.22 16.23 6.74
N ILE A 94 -11.37 16.96 6.03
CA ILE A 94 -10.47 16.39 5.02
C ILE A 94 -9.04 16.31 5.56
N LEU A 95 -8.25 15.42 4.98
CA LEU A 95 -6.85 15.22 5.30
C LEU A 95 -5.98 15.83 4.22
N ILE A 96 -4.90 16.48 4.63
CA ILE A 96 -3.89 17.05 3.75
C ILE A 96 -2.55 16.48 4.19
N ASP A 97 -1.96 15.64 3.36
CA ASP A 97 -0.69 14.99 3.65
C ASP A 97 0.40 15.49 2.68
N LYS A 98 1.64 15.59 3.15
CA LYS A 98 2.78 15.80 2.26
C LYS A 98 2.91 14.62 1.31
N PHE A 99 2.87 14.86 0.02
CA PHE A 99 3.15 13.82 -0.98
C PHE A 99 4.66 13.56 -1.04
N ILE A 100 5.06 12.31 -0.87
CA ILE A 100 6.47 11.89 -0.93
C ILE A 100 6.80 11.56 -2.38
N ASN A 101 7.09 12.59 -3.16
CA ASN A 101 7.38 12.48 -4.58
C ASN A 101 8.59 11.56 -4.86
N ASN A 102 8.53 10.77 -5.93
CA ASN A 102 9.56 9.79 -6.33
C ASN A 102 9.94 8.79 -5.22
N ALA A 103 9.01 8.44 -4.36
CA ALA A 103 9.18 7.37 -3.40
C ALA A 103 8.88 6.02 -4.04
N MET A 104 9.50 4.97 -3.54
CA MET A 104 9.15 3.59 -3.82
C MET A 104 8.12 3.14 -2.78
N GLU A 105 6.96 2.66 -3.21
CA GLU A 105 5.96 2.12 -2.31
C GLU A 105 6.18 0.62 -2.06
N VAL A 106 5.80 0.21 -0.86
CA VAL A 106 5.99 -1.18 -0.39
C VAL A 106 4.77 -1.58 0.44
N ASP A 107 4.13 -2.67 0.05
CA ASP A 107 3.10 -3.34 0.85
C ASP A 107 3.71 -4.47 1.67
N VAL A 108 3.28 -4.60 2.91
CA VAL A 108 3.74 -5.67 3.81
C VAL A 108 2.55 -6.36 4.45
N ASP A 109 2.42 -7.65 4.20
CA ASP A 109 1.43 -8.49 4.88
C ASP A 109 2.06 -9.27 6.02
N ALA A 110 1.42 -9.24 7.18
CA ALA A 110 1.84 -9.94 8.37
C ALA A 110 0.67 -10.64 9.08
N ILE A 111 0.99 -11.67 9.86
CA ILE A 111 0.06 -12.34 10.78
C ILE A 111 0.61 -12.18 12.19
N SER A 112 -0.25 -11.86 13.15
CA SER A 112 0.10 -11.77 14.57
C SER A 112 -0.94 -12.50 15.43
N ASP A 113 -0.48 -13.07 16.55
CA ASP A 113 -1.35 -13.61 17.61
C ASP A 113 -1.44 -12.68 18.83
N GLY A 114 -0.88 -11.47 18.71
CA GLY A 114 -0.78 -10.47 19.78
C GLY A 114 0.54 -10.53 20.55
N ASN A 115 1.32 -11.61 20.42
CA ASN A 115 2.63 -11.79 21.07
C ASN A 115 3.74 -12.00 20.05
N GLU A 116 3.48 -12.81 19.05
CA GLU A 116 4.40 -13.10 17.95
C GLU A 116 3.89 -12.52 16.62
N VAL A 117 4.82 -12.20 15.72
CA VAL A 117 4.49 -11.64 14.41
C VAL A 117 5.30 -12.34 13.32
N PHE A 118 4.61 -12.86 12.35
CA PHE A 118 5.18 -13.39 11.12
C PHE A 118 4.94 -12.43 9.96
N VAL A 119 6.02 -11.85 9.41
CA VAL A 119 5.97 -11.04 8.19
C VAL A 119 5.93 -11.99 7.00
N ALA A 120 4.77 -12.13 6.39
CA ALA A 120 4.51 -13.09 5.34
C ALA A 120 5.09 -12.69 3.98
N GLY A 121 5.03 -11.40 3.64
CA GLY A 121 5.54 -10.88 2.38
C GLY A 121 5.83 -9.38 2.47
N ILE A 122 6.91 -8.98 1.79
CA ILE A 122 7.26 -7.59 1.51
C ILE A 122 7.21 -7.45 0.00
N MET A 123 6.29 -6.64 -0.50
CA MET A 123 6.00 -6.46 -1.91
C MET A 123 6.42 -5.07 -2.33
N GLN A 124 7.35 -4.99 -3.27
CA GLN A 124 7.77 -3.72 -3.86
C GLN A 124 6.82 -3.38 -5.01
N HIS A 125 6.28 -2.15 -5.03
CA HIS A 125 5.51 -1.64 -6.16
C HIS A 125 6.44 -1.34 -7.34
N ILE A 126 5.95 -1.60 -8.55
CA ILE A 126 6.65 -1.32 -9.80
C ILE A 126 6.35 0.11 -10.24
N GLU A 127 5.10 0.55 -10.11
CA GLU A 127 4.69 1.92 -10.39
C GLU A 127 5.24 2.91 -9.35
N GLU A 128 5.30 4.17 -9.74
CA GLU A 128 5.69 5.25 -8.84
C GLU A 128 4.64 5.49 -7.75
N ALA A 129 5.08 6.06 -6.63
CA ALA A 129 4.19 6.49 -5.54
C ALA A 129 3.07 7.42 -6.03
N GLY A 130 1.89 7.24 -5.44
CA GLY A 130 0.69 8.00 -5.76
C GLY A 130 -0.34 7.23 -6.57
N ILE A 131 -0.02 6.02 -7.01
CA ILE A 131 -0.99 5.09 -7.60
C ILE A 131 -1.54 4.20 -6.49
N HIS A 132 -2.86 3.97 -6.49
CA HIS A 132 -3.50 3.11 -5.49
C HIS A 132 -2.85 1.71 -5.45
N SER A 133 -2.57 1.18 -4.27
CA SER A 133 -1.87 -0.11 -4.11
C SER A 133 -2.57 -1.29 -4.80
N GLY A 134 -3.90 -1.24 -4.93
CA GLY A 134 -4.68 -2.22 -5.69
C GLY A 134 -4.41 -2.20 -7.20
N ASP A 135 -4.04 -1.03 -7.73
CA ASP A 135 -3.80 -0.79 -9.15
C ASP A 135 -2.33 -0.96 -9.55
N SER A 136 -1.42 -0.86 -8.59
CA SER A 136 0.00 -1.06 -8.82
C SER A 136 0.34 -2.53 -9.00
N ALA A 137 1.21 -2.82 -9.99
CA ALA A 137 1.91 -4.08 -10.02
C ALA A 137 2.89 -4.16 -8.84
N CYS A 138 3.11 -5.34 -8.31
CA CYS A 138 4.11 -5.50 -7.26
C CYS A 138 4.86 -6.83 -7.36
N CYS A 139 6.12 -6.83 -6.95
CA CYS A 139 6.97 -8.01 -6.97
C CYS A 139 7.31 -8.51 -5.56
N LEU A 140 7.41 -9.83 -5.44
CA LEU A 140 7.79 -10.56 -4.24
C LEU A 140 8.80 -11.68 -4.62
N PRO A 141 10.03 -11.69 -4.07
CA PRO A 141 10.62 -10.69 -3.16
C PRO A 141 10.89 -9.34 -3.84
N PRO A 142 11.15 -8.28 -3.07
CA PRO A 142 11.61 -7.00 -3.61
C PRO A 142 12.90 -7.15 -4.44
N VAL A 143 13.02 -6.37 -5.52
CA VAL A 143 14.18 -6.42 -6.44
C VAL A 143 15.14 -5.24 -6.27
N ALA A 144 14.64 -4.08 -5.80
CA ALA A 144 15.43 -2.86 -5.71
C ALA A 144 15.55 -2.31 -4.28
N ILE A 145 15.13 -3.07 -3.26
CA ILE A 145 15.21 -2.65 -1.86
C ILE A 145 16.45 -3.25 -1.20
N LYS A 146 17.30 -2.40 -0.61
CA LYS A 146 18.48 -2.82 0.12
C LYS A 146 18.10 -3.72 1.32
N GLU A 147 18.88 -4.76 1.61
CA GLU A 147 18.59 -5.72 2.69
C GLU A 147 18.49 -5.05 4.07
N LYS A 148 19.24 -3.97 4.30
CA LYS A 148 19.13 -3.14 5.51
C LYS A 148 17.71 -2.58 5.68
N LEU A 149 17.11 -2.07 4.61
CA LEU A 149 15.75 -1.51 4.63
C LEU A 149 14.71 -2.61 4.79
N ILE A 150 14.91 -3.77 4.14
CA ILE A 150 14.04 -4.95 4.32
C ILE A 150 14.01 -5.38 5.79
N THR A 151 15.16 -5.42 6.44
CA THR A 151 15.26 -5.75 7.87
C THR A 151 14.55 -4.72 8.74
N GLU A 152 14.74 -3.43 8.45
CA GLU A 152 14.07 -2.35 9.19
C GLU A 152 12.54 -2.37 8.98
N ILE A 153 12.05 -2.58 7.77
CA ILE A 153 10.61 -2.76 7.47
C ILE A 153 10.02 -3.91 8.30
N LYS A 154 10.72 -5.07 8.35
CA LYS A 154 10.27 -6.19 9.19
C LYS A 154 10.16 -5.80 10.66
N ASN A 155 11.14 -5.07 11.17
CA ASN A 155 11.17 -4.62 12.57
C ASN A 155 10.04 -3.61 12.85
N GLN A 156 9.83 -2.65 11.97
CA GLN A 156 8.75 -1.66 12.10
C GLN A 156 7.38 -2.33 12.04
N THR A 157 7.18 -3.27 11.10
CA THR A 157 5.93 -4.05 10.99
C THR A 157 5.64 -4.83 12.28
N LYS A 158 6.66 -5.48 12.88
CA LYS A 158 6.50 -6.16 14.16
C LYS A 158 6.13 -5.21 15.28
N LYS A 159 6.82 -4.07 15.40
CA LYS A 159 6.49 -3.04 16.41
C LYS A 159 5.04 -2.56 16.30
N LEU A 160 4.57 -2.30 15.07
CA LEU A 160 3.20 -1.87 14.82
C LEU A 160 2.18 -2.94 15.19
N ALA A 161 2.39 -4.19 14.77
CA ALA A 161 1.48 -5.29 15.07
C ALA A 161 1.30 -5.51 16.57
N LEU A 162 2.40 -5.46 17.34
CA LEU A 162 2.36 -5.60 18.78
C LEU A 162 1.72 -4.40 19.48
N ALA A 163 2.03 -3.17 19.06
CA ALA A 163 1.45 -1.96 19.63
C ALA A 163 -0.05 -1.85 19.37
N LEU A 164 -0.53 -2.31 18.22
CA LEU A 164 -1.94 -2.39 17.86
C LEU A 164 -2.62 -3.67 18.36
N LYS A 165 -1.89 -4.54 19.08
CA LYS A 165 -2.41 -5.81 19.60
C LYS A 165 -3.14 -6.63 18.52
N VAL A 166 -2.56 -6.69 17.35
CA VAL A 166 -3.15 -7.37 16.18
C VAL A 166 -3.31 -8.85 16.46
N LYS A 167 -4.49 -9.39 16.15
CA LYS A 167 -4.77 -10.83 16.10
C LYS A 167 -5.33 -11.20 14.75
N GLY A 168 -4.60 -11.98 13.98
CA GLY A 168 -4.88 -12.26 12.58
C GLY A 168 -4.00 -11.43 11.65
N PHE A 169 -4.55 -10.95 10.55
CA PHE A 169 -3.81 -10.19 9.55
C PHE A 169 -3.60 -8.72 9.92
N MET A 170 -2.50 -8.20 9.39
CA MET A 170 -2.22 -6.77 9.28
C MET A 170 -1.51 -6.50 7.95
N ASN A 171 -1.94 -5.46 7.25
CA ASN A 171 -1.23 -4.89 6.13
C ASN A 171 -0.65 -3.53 6.53
N VAL A 172 0.57 -3.26 6.10
CA VAL A 172 1.23 -1.96 6.28
C VAL A 172 1.74 -1.46 4.95
N GLN A 173 1.41 -0.23 4.62
CA GLN A 173 1.93 0.45 3.44
C GLN A 173 3.05 1.41 3.84
N TYR A 174 4.17 1.29 3.16
CA TYR A 174 5.35 2.11 3.36
C TYR A 174 5.72 2.87 2.09
N ALA A 175 6.35 4.03 2.27
CA ALA A 175 7.09 4.72 1.22
C ALA A 175 8.56 4.78 1.60
N ILE A 176 9.45 4.51 0.65
CA ILE A 176 10.89 4.62 0.81
C ILE A 176 11.39 5.75 -0.07
N LYS A 177 12.09 6.71 0.53
CA LYS A 177 12.74 7.81 -0.18
C LYS A 177 14.08 8.12 0.46
N ASN A 178 15.15 8.14 -0.33
CA ASN A 178 16.52 8.45 0.15
C ASN A 178 16.95 7.58 1.32
N ASP A 179 16.69 6.26 1.26
CA ASP A 179 16.92 5.28 2.33
C ASP A 179 16.15 5.56 3.65
N GLU A 180 15.15 6.45 3.63
CA GLU A 180 14.24 6.69 4.74
C GLU A 180 12.91 5.98 4.50
N ILE A 181 12.37 5.36 5.56
CA ILE A 181 11.12 4.62 5.54
C ILE A 181 10.03 5.46 6.19
N TYR A 182 8.93 5.67 5.49
CA TYR A 182 7.73 6.38 5.95
C TYR A 182 6.55 5.43 5.97
N ILE A 183 5.73 5.49 7.01
CA ILE A 183 4.48 4.76 7.08
C ILE A 183 3.40 5.60 6.39
N ILE A 184 2.71 4.99 5.43
CA ILE A 184 1.55 5.59 4.75
C ILE A 184 0.30 5.26 5.55
N GLU A 185 0.02 3.96 5.74
CA GLU A 185 -1.13 3.50 6.51
C GLU A 185 -0.93 2.09 7.08
N VAL A 186 -1.74 1.75 8.06
CA VAL A 186 -1.80 0.41 8.66
C VAL A 186 -3.24 -0.06 8.68
N ASN A 187 -3.44 -1.24 8.13
CA ASN A 187 -4.74 -1.90 8.07
C ASN A 187 -4.69 -3.18 8.92
N PRO A 188 -5.21 -3.19 10.17
CA PRO A 188 -5.20 -4.38 11.03
C PRO A 188 -6.29 -5.38 10.63
N ARG A 189 -6.27 -5.79 9.39
CA ARG A 189 -7.17 -6.72 8.70
C ARG A 189 -6.46 -7.37 7.52
N ALA A 190 -7.12 -8.35 6.88
CA ALA A 190 -6.65 -8.92 5.63
C ALA A 190 -6.62 -7.84 4.52
N SER A 191 -5.58 -7.90 3.70
CA SER A 191 -5.41 -7.09 2.49
C SER A 191 -5.83 -7.88 1.24
N ARG A 192 -5.92 -7.20 0.11
CA ARG A 192 -6.14 -7.83 -1.20
C ARG A 192 -4.93 -8.65 -1.65
N THR A 193 -3.73 -8.30 -1.18
CA THR A 193 -2.47 -8.99 -1.52
C THR A 193 -2.27 -10.33 -0.80
N VAL A 194 -3.05 -10.63 0.24
CA VAL A 194 -2.94 -11.90 0.99
C VAL A 194 -3.04 -13.15 0.08
N PRO A 195 -3.99 -13.27 -0.87
CA PRO A 195 -4.04 -14.41 -1.78
C PRO A 195 -2.80 -14.53 -2.65
N PHE A 196 -2.27 -13.42 -3.14
CA PHE A 196 -1.04 -13.35 -3.92
C PHE A 196 0.16 -13.85 -3.10
N VAL A 197 0.39 -13.28 -1.91
CA VAL A 197 1.48 -13.70 -1.01
C VAL A 197 1.36 -15.17 -0.62
N SER A 198 0.14 -15.63 -0.32
CA SER A 198 -0.15 -17.02 0.03
C SER A 198 0.26 -17.99 -1.08
N LYS A 199 -0.11 -17.69 -2.34
CA LYS A 199 0.26 -18.50 -3.51
C LYS A 199 1.77 -18.43 -3.80
N ALA A 200 2.35 -17.24 -3.82
CA ALA A 200 3.77 -17.04 -4.09
C ALA A 200 4.66 -17.78 -3.09
N LYS A 201 4.31 -17.74 -1.81
CA LYS A 201 5.06 -18.42 -0.74
C LYS A 201 4.69 -19.90 -0.59
N GLY A 202 3.52 -20.35 -1.06
CA GLY A 202 2.98 -21.69 -0.83
C GLY A 202 2.61 -21.92 0.64
N ILE A 203 2.18 -20.86 1.33
CA ILE A 203 1.76 -20.88 2.74
C ILE A 203 0.27 -20.56 2.80
N PRO A 204 -0.58 -21.37 3.42
CA PRO A 204 -2.02 -21.12 3.50
C PRO A 204 -2.35 -20.04 4.54
N LEU A 205 -1.95 -18.79 4.25
CA LEU A 205 -1.99 -17.66 5.19
C LEU A 205 -3.39 -17.42 5.77
N ALA A 206 -4.43 -17.48 4.95
CA ALA A 206 -5.80 -17.24 5.41
C ALA A 206 -6.24 -18.31 6.44
N LYS A 207 -5.92 -19.59 6.19
CA LYS A 207 -6.20 -20.68 7.13
C LYS A 207 -5.45 -20.47 8.45
N ILE A 208 -4.18 -20.06 8.39
CA ILE A 208 -3.36 -19.81 9.58
C ILE A 208 -3.93 -18.64 10.38
N ALA A 209 -4.21 -17.51 9.72
CA ALA A 209 -4.77 -16.35 10.38
C ALA A 209 -6.12 -16.64 11.05
N SER A 210 -7.01 -17.39 10.40
CA SER A 210 -8.31 -17.80 10.99
C SER A 210 -8.12 -18.62 12.25
N ARG A 211 -7.17 -19.57 12.26
CA ARG A 211 -6.84 -20.37 13.44
C ARG A 211 -6.22 -19.53 14.56
N VAL A 212 -5.36 -18.57 14.21
CA VAL A 212 -4.80 -17.59 15.17
C VAL A 212 -5.92 -16.73 15.77
N MET A 213 -6.86 -16.25 14.96
CA MET A 213 -8.02 -15.50 15.45
C MET A 213 -8.89 -16.34 16.38
N ALA A 214 -8.98 -17.66 16.15
CA ALA A 214 -9.65 -18.63 17.01
C ALA A 214 -8.86 -19.00 18.28
N GLY A 215 -7.68 -18.40 18.50
CA GLY A 215 -6.89 -18.52 19.75
C GLY A 215 -5.67 -19.43 19.65
N GLU A 216 -5.33 -19.99 18.50
CA GLU A 216 -4.10 -20.76 18.37
C GLU A 216 -2.88 -19.83 18.35
N LYS A 217 -1.79 -20.28 18.99
CA LYS A 217 -0.52 -19.55 18.99
C LYS A 217 0.17 -19.66 17.63
N LEU A 218 0.78 -18.58 17.18
CA LEU A 218 1.47 -18.50 15.89
C LEU A 218 2.66 -19.48 15.82
N SER A 219 3.35 -19.71 16.94
CA SER A 219 4.45 -20.67 17.06
C SER A 219 4.10 -22.12 16.67
N LYS A 220 2.82 -22.54 16.75
CA LYS A 220 2.38 -23.87 16.35
C LYS A 220 2.55 -24.17 14.86
N PHE A 221 2.64 -23.13 14.02
CA PHE A 221 2.67 -23.29 12.58
C PHE A 221 4.08 -23.42 11.99
N ASN A 222 5.15 -23.25 12.79
CA ASN A 222 6.55 -23.34 12.36
C ASN A 222 6.82 -22.55 11.06
N LEU A 223 6.31 -21.32 10.99
CA LEU A 223 6.36 -20.50 9.80
C LEU A 223 7.80 -20.07 9.50
N THR A 224 8.27 -20.35 8.30
CA THR A 224 9.58 -19.93 7.81
C THR A 224 9.43 -19.24 6.47
N ASN A 225 10.17 -18.16 6.27
CA ASN A 225 10.30 -17.51 4.97
C ASN A 225 11.26 -18.32 4.07
N LYS A 226 10.80 -19.45 3.54
CA LYS A 226 11.58 -20.19 2.54
C LYS A 226 11.62 -19.37 1.25
N ASN A 227 12.80 -18.90 0.89
CA ASN A 227 13.03 -18.33 -0.44
C ASN A 227 13.00 -19.47 -1.45
N LYS A 228 12.03 -19.45 -2.34
CA LYS A 228 11.92 -20.45 -3.42
C LYS A 228 12.82 -20.14 -4.62
N ASN A 229 13.71 -19.13 -4.53
CA ASN A 229 14.47 -18.59 -5.66
C ASN A 229 13.58 -18.28 -6.88
N MET A 230 12.41 -17.75 -6.61
CA MET A 230 11.41 -17.38 -7.61
C MET A 230 10.94 -15.97 -7.33
N PHE A 231 10.68 -15.22 -8.38
CA PHE A 231 9.95 -13.97 -8.34
C PHE A 231 8.48 -14.24 -8.66
N ALA A 232 7.60 -13.60 -7.91
CA ALA A 232 6.19 -13.53 -8.21
C ALA A 232 5.82 -12.06 -8.43
N VAL A 233 5.10 -11.78 -9.51
CA VAL A 233 4.61 -10.44 -9.83
C VAL A 233 3.08 -10.48 -9.84
N LYS A 234 2.47 -9.61 -9.03
CA LYS A 234 1.04 -9.32 -9.10
C LYS A 234 0.82 -8.23 -10.13
N GLU A 235 -0.16 -8.39 -10.98
CA GLU A 235 -0.62 -7.38 -11.93
C GLU A 235 -2.10 -7.12 -11.74
N ALA A 236 -2.51 -5.85 -11.86
CA ALA A 236 -3.92 -5.47 -11.76
C ALA A 236 -4.68 -5.76 -13.06
N VAL A 237 -5.97 -6.06 -12.93
CA VAL A 237 -6.87 -6.22 -14.08
C VAL A 237 -7.83 -5.04 -14.10
N PHE A 238 -7.86 -4.32 -15.23
CA PHE A 238 -8.69 -3.13 -15.43
C PHE A 238 -9.85 -3.39 -16.37
N PRO A 239 -11.05 -2.92 -16.06
CA PRO A 239 -12.23 -3.09 -16.91
C PRO A 239 -12.39 -1.99 -17.97
N PHE A 240 -11.31 -1.27 -18.33
CA PHE A 240 -11.40 -0.10 -19.21
C PHE A 240 -12.07 -0.37 -20.55
N ASN A 241 -11.91 -1.58 -21.12
CA ASN A 241 -12.57 -1.99 -22.35
C ASN A 241 -14.10 -2.11 -22.24
N LYS A 242 -14.64 -2.19 -21.03
CA LYS A 242 -16.09 -2.25 -20.77
C LYS A 242 -16.73 -0.87 -20.53
N PHE A 243 -15.91 0.14 -20.29
CA PHE A 243 -16.34 1.49 -19.96
C PHE A 243 -15.69 2.50 -20.92
N PRO A 244 -16.28 2.73 -22.10
CA PRO A 244 -15.76 3.70 -23.05
C PRO A 244 -15.75 5.11 -22.46
N ASN A 245 -14.73 5.91 -22.80
CA ASN A 245 -14.51 7.29 -22.34
C ASN A 245 -14.11 7.44 -20.84
N VAL A 246 -13.75 6.35 -20.16
CA VAL A 246 -13.14 6.46 -18.84
C VAL A 246 -11.66 6.83 -18.99
N ASP A 247 -11.19 7.74 -18.16
CA ASP A 247 -9.77 8.06 -18.07
C ASP A 247 -8.99 6.82 -17.59
N VAL A 248 -8.01 6.41 -18.38
CA VAL A 248 -7.14 5.26 -18.11
C VAL A 248 -5.91 5.60 -17.25
N LEU A 249 -5.67 6.90 -16.97
CA LEU A 249 -4.57 7.31 -16.13
C LEU A 249 -4.79 6.81 -14.70
N LEU A 250 -3.77 6.15 -14.15
CA LEU A 250 -3.79 5.66 -12.79
C LEU A 250 -3.46 6.77 -11.80
N GLY A 251 -4.04 6.70 -10.63
CA GLY A 251 -3.88 7.68 -9.56
C GLY A 251 -4.21 7.09 -8.20
N PRO A 252 -4.48 7.92 -7.19
CA PRO A 252 -4.76 7.46 -5.84
C PRO A 252 -6.12 6.78 -5.68
N GLU A 253 -7.05 6.96 -6.63
CA GLU A 253 -8.34 6.27 -6.65
C GLU A 253 -8.24 4.93 -7.37
N MET A 254 -8.74 3.86 -6.73
CA MET A 254 -8.68 2.50 -7.26
C MET A 254 -9.62 2.30 -8.46
N LYS A 255 -9.07 1.76 -9.57
CA LYS A 255 -9.81 1.46 -10.81
C LYS A 255 -9.83 -0.04 -11.15
N SER A 256 -8.95 -0.83 -10.56
CA SER A 256 -8.86 -2.28 -10.82
C SER A 256 -10.04 -3.07 -10.26
N THR A 257 -10.39 -4.16 -10.93
CA THR A 257 -11.47 -5.08 -10.55
C THR A 257 -10.98 -6.48 -10.17
N GLY A 258 -9.71 -6.75 -10.38
CA GLY A 258 -9.10 -8.05 -10.09
C GLY A 258 -7.59 -7.97 -10.17
N GLU A 259 -6.96 -9.12 -9.95
CA GLU A 259 -5.50 -9.26 -10.03
C GLU A 259 -5.12 -10.63 -10.57
N VAL A 260 -3.97 -10.70 -11.24
CA VAL A 260 -3.34 -11.91 -11.76
C VAL A 260 -1.91 -12.02 -11.26
N MET A 261 -1.26 -13.16 -11.48
CA MET A 261 0.10 -13.40 -11.03
C MET A 261 0.94 -14.05 -12.13
N GLY A 262 2.13 -13.50 -12.36
CA GLY A 262 3.23 -14.16 -13.05
C GLY A 262 4.25 -14.69 -12.05
N ILE A 263 4.88 -15.84 -12.34
CA ILE A 263 5.93 -16.41 -11.50
C ILE A 263 7.04 -17.02 -12.36
N ASP A 264 8.29 -16.68 -12.03
CA ASP A 264 9.48 -17.22 -12.70
C ASP A 264 10.72 -17.09 -11.81
N LYS A 265 11.83 -17.74 -12.22
CA LYS A 265 13.16 -17.53 -11.61
C LYS A 265 13.77 -16.20 -12.00
N ASP A 266 13.41 -15.68 -13.14
CA ASP A 266 13.79 -14.37 -13.65
C ASP A 266 12.67 -13.36 -13.40
N PHE A 267 13.02 -12.16 -12.90
CA PHE A 267 12.03 -11.12 -12.60
C PHE A 267 11.33 -10.61 -13.87
N GLY A 268 12.07 -10.37 -14.97
CA GLY A 268 11.51 -9.87 -16.22
C GLY A 268 10.52 -10.87 -16.83
N LEU A 269 10.84 -12.18 -16.76
CA LEU A 269 9.92 -13.24 -17.21
C LEU A 269 8.68 -13.34 -16.29
N ALA A 270 8.85 -13.20 -14.98
CA ALA A 270 7.71 -13.16 -14.06
C ALA A 270 6.77 -11.98 -14.38
N TYR A 271 7.36 -10.80 -14.64
CA TYR A 271 6.62 -9.61 -15.03
C TYR A 271 5.92 -9.79 -16.39
N ALA A 272 6.62 -10.29 -17.40
CA ALA A 272 6.02 -10.57 -18.71
C ALA A 272 4.83 -11.55 -18.61
N LYS A 273 4.95 -12.60 -17.78
CA LYS A 273 3.85 -13.53 -17.52
C LYS A 273 2.66 -12.86 -16.86
N SER A 274 2.87 -11.92 -15.95
CA SER A 274 1.78 -11.17 -15.31
C SER A 274 1.07 -10.26 -16.30
N GLN A 275 1.80 -9.62 -17.24
CA GLN A 275 1.23 -8.80 -18.30
C GLN A 275 0.36 -9.65 -19.25
N ILE A 276 0.85 -10.81 -19.68
CA ILE A 276 0.05 -11.74 -20.50
C ILE A 276 -1.21 -12.19 -19.76
N ALA A 277 -1.10 -12.51 -18.48
CA ALA A 277 -2.22 -12.94 -17.67
C ALA A 277 -3.27 -11.85 -17.45
N SER A 278 -2.89 -10.57 -17.43
CA SER A 278 -3.80 -9.41 -17.38
C SER A 278 -4.38 -9.03 -18.77
N GLN A 279 -4.13 -9.85 -19.79
CA GLN A 279 -4.55 -9.64 -21.18
C GLN A 279 -3.82 -8.48 -21.90
N ASN A 280 -2.71 -8.03 -21.37
CA ASN A 280 -1.81 -7.09 -22.02
C ASN A 280 -0.85 -7.88 -22.92
N SER A 281 -1.25 -8.11 -24.17
CA SER A 281 -0.40 -8.84 -25.14
C SER A 281 0.86 -8.06 -25.44
N LEU A 282 2.02 -8.68 -25.20
CA LEU A 282 3.30 -8.09 -25.59
C LEU A 282 3.51 -8.30 -27.09
N PRO A 283 3.82 -7.24 -27.86
CA PRO A 283 4.11 -7.38 -29.28
C PRO A 283 5.40 -8.20 -29.48
N THR A 284 5.36 -9.16 -30.42
CA THR A 284 6.51 -10.02 -30.77
C THR A 284 7.22 -9.59 -32.03
N LYS A 285 6.69 -8.60 -32.76
CA LYS A 285 7.22 -8.08 -34.03
C LYS A 285 6.97 -6.58 -34.13
N GLY A 286 7.82 -5.87 -34.87
CA GLY A 286 7.67 -4.43 -35.13
C GLY A 286 8.81 -3.60 -34.57
N LEU A 287 8.62 -2.27 -34.53
CA LEU A 287 9.55 -1.30 -33.94
C LEU A 287 9.08 -0.97 -32.55
N ALA A 288 10.01 -0.97 -31.60
CA ALA A 288 9.75 -0.49 -30.25
C ALA A 288 10.28 0.94 -30.09
N PHE A 289 9.44 1.85 -29.60
CA PHE A 289 9.85 3.16 -29.13
C PHE A 289 10.01 3.10 -27.61
N ILE A 290 11.24 3.34 -27.13
CA ILE A 290 11.56 3.30 -25.71
C ILE A 290 11.84 4.73 -25.22
N SER A 291 11.02 5.21 -24.29
CA SER A 291 11.21 6.50 -23.63
C SER A 291 11.45 6.27 -22.13
N LEU A 292 12.61 6.68 -21.65
CA LEU A 292 13.05 6.47 -20.28
C LEU A 292 13.42 7.81 -19.64
N LYS A 293 13.23 7.90 -18.31
CA LYS A 293 13.81 8.99 -17.52
C LYS A 293 15.34 8.98 -17.67
N ASP A 294 15.97 10.14 -17.69
CA ASP A 294 17.43 10.27 -17.92
C ASP A 294 18.26 9.37 -17.00
N ARG A 295 17.86 9.25 -15.74
CA ARG A 295 18.53 8.38 -14.75
C ARG A 295 18.49 6.88 -15.07
N HIS A 296 17.58 6.44 -15.95
CA HIS A 296 17.39 5.02 -16.31
C HIS A 296 17.86 4.69 -17.73
N LYS A 297 18.32 5.68 -18.50
CA LYS A 297 18.72 5.48 -19.90
C LYS A 297 19.88 4.50 -20.05
N ASN A 298 20.84 4.52 -19.12
CA ASN A 298 22.00 3.63 -19.18
C ASN A 298 21.68 2.16 -18.83
N GLU A 299 20.55 1.92 -18.16
CA GLU A 299 20.13 0.58 -17.74
C GLU A 299 19.08 -0.02 -18.69
N GLY A 300 18.46 0.81 -19.53
CA GLY A 300 17.34 0.44 -20.37
C GLY A 300 17.69 0.18 -21.84
N VAL A 301 18.97 0.10 -22.18
CA VAL A 301 19.48 -0.18 -23.55
C VAL A 301 20.04 -1.59 -23.64
#